data_e24a0e5d2006c1b1491408d91e66e673
#
_entry.id   e24a0e5d2006c1b1491408d91e66e673
#
_cell.length_a   1.000
_cell.length_b   1.000
_cell.length_c   1.000
_cell.angle_alpha   90.00
_cell.angle_beta   90.00
_cell.angle_gamma   90.00
#
_symmetry.space_group_name_H-M   'P 1'
#
loop_
_entity.id
_entity.type
_entity.pdbx_description
1 polymer ?
#
loop_
_entity_poly.entity_id
_entity_poly.type
_entity_poly.pdbx_seq_one_letter_code
_entity_poly.pdbx_strand_id
1 'polypeptide(L)'
;MGMTMTQKILAAHAGLPSVSAGQLIEAELDLVLGNDITSPVAIHEMDKMKVDGVFDKDKVALVLDHFVPNKDIKSAEHCKCVREFACRHDITNYFDVGEMGIEHALLPEKGLTVAGDVIIGADSHTCTYGALGAFSTGVGSTDMAAGMATGKAWFKVPSAMKFNLTGKPAKWISGKDIILHIIGMIGVDGALYKSMEFVGDGIQYLTMDDRFTIANMAIEAGGKNGIFPVDDLAKQYMEEHSKRPYVVYEADEDAEYDCLLYTSPSPRDTERS
;
A
#
# COMPACT_ATOMS: atom_id res chain seq x y z
N MET A 1 -15.53 21.22 4.81
CA MET A 1 -14.72 20.27 5.59
C MET A 1 -13.70 19.73 4.64
N GLY A 2 -12.45 20.02 4.91
CA GLY A 2 -11.33 19.60 4.04
C GLY A 2 -11.10 18.10 4.11
N MET A 3 -10.49 17.56 3.07
CA MET A 3 -10.20 16.14 2.93
C MET A 3 -8.71 15.87 3.12
N THR A 4 -8.38 14.74 3.73
CA THR A 4 -7.02 14.20 3.81
C THR A 4 -6.58 13.64 2.44
N MET A 5 -5.30 13.34 2.25
CA MET A 5 -4.79 12.73 1.02
C MET A 5 -5.58 11.46 0.66
N THR A 6 -5.73 10.55 1.62
CA THR A 6 -6.47 9.29 1.44
C THR A 6 -7.93 9.52 1.07
N GLN A 7 -8.60 10.48 1.69
CA GLN A 7 -9.99 10.79 1.37
C GLN A 7 -10.14 11.32 -0.06
N LYS A 8 -9.21 12.16 -0.54
CA LYS A 8 -9.23 12.66 -1.92
C LYS A 8 -9.04 11.57 -2.95
N ILE A 9 -8.09 10.65 -2.72
CA ILE A 9 -7.86 9.51 -3.59
C ILE A 9 -9.12 8.64 -3.67
N LEU A 10 -9.69 8.27 -2.52
CA LEU A 10 -10.89 7.44 -2.45
C LEU A 10 -12.12 8.13 -3.04
N ALA A 11 -12.29 9.44 -2.85
CA ALA A 11 -13.38 10.21 -3.46
C ALA A 11 -13.31 10.17 -4.98
N ALA A 12 -12.11 10.38 -5.54
CA ALA A 12 -11.89 10.35 -6.99
C ALA A 12 -12.24 8.97 -7.59
N HIS A 13 -11.81 7.88 -6.95
CA HIS A 13 -12.08 6.51 -7.42
C HIS A 13 -13.50 6.03 -7.15
N ALA A 14 -14.23 6.69 -6.24
CA ALA A 14 -15.65 6.45 -6.04
C ALA A 14 -16.54 7.33 -6.95
N GLY A 15 -15.95 8.23 -7.76
CA GLY A 15 -16.69 9.20 -8.57
C GLY A 15 -17.49 10.21 -7.73
N LEU A 16 -17.02 10.48 -6.51
CA LEU A 16 -17.69 11.38 -5.55
C LEU A 16 -16.92 12.70 -5.43
N PRO A 17 -17.62 13.83 -5.25
CA PRO A 17 -16.95 15.12 -5.05
C PRO A 17 -16.22 15.22 -3.70
N SER A 18 -16.66 14.46 -2.72
CA SER A 18 -16.03 14.35 -1.39
C SER A 18 -16.49 13.11 -0.66
N VAL A 19 -15.68 12.66 0.31
CA VAL A 19 -16.01 11.58 1.24
C VAL A 19 -15.65 11.97 2.66
N SER A 20 -16.27 11.30 3.63
CA SER A 20 -16.01 11.52 5.05
C SER A 20 -15.54 10.23 5.73
N ALA A 21 -14.78 10.35 6.80
CA ALA A 21 -14.37 9.21 7.62
C ALA A 21 -15.62 8.41 8.07
N GLY A 22 -15.54 7.08 7.94
CA GLY A 22 -16.63 6.18 8.27
C GLY A 22 -17.68 5.97 7.17
N GLN A 23 -17.67 6.75 6.09
CA GLN A 23 -18.55 6.56 4.95
C GLN A 23 -18.20 5.24 4.23
N LEU A 24 -19.24 4.48 3.85
CA LEU A 24 -19.09 3.32 2.98
C LEU A 24 -19.15 3.76 1.53
N ILE A 25 -18.15 3.36 0.75
CA ILE A 25 -18.02 3.67 -0.68
C ILE A 25 -17.64 2.41 -1.45
N GLU A 26 -17.93 2.42 -2.73
CA GLU A 26 -17.33 1.51 -3.70
C GLU A 26 -16.33 2.33 -4.53
N ALA A 27 -15.09 1.87 -4.65
CA ALA A 27 -14.05 2.54 -5.40
C ALA A 27 -13.48 1.65 -6.49
N GLU A 28 -13.12 2.23 -7.62
CA GLU A 28 -12.40 1.57 -8.71
C GLU A 28 -10.95 1.29 -8.28
N LEU A 29 -10.39 0.19 -8.79
CA LEU A 29 -9.05 -0.28 -8.48
C LEU A 29 -8.10 -0.05 -9.66
N ASP A 30 -6.89 0.42 -9.35
CA ASP A 30 -5.82 0.56 -10.34
C ASP A 30 -4.94 -0.66 -10.40
N LEU A 31 -4.79 -1.37 -9.28
CA LEU A 31 -4.00 -2.59 -9.21
C LEU A 31 -4.55 -3.54 -8.14
N VAL A 32 -4.57 -4.83 -8.46
CA VAL A 32 -4.83 -5.92 -7.52
C VAL A 32 -3.59 -6.80 -7.43
N LEU A 33 -2.99 -6.91 -6.24
CA LEU A 33 -1.77 -7.67 -6.00
C LEU A 33 -2.06 -8.99 -5.31
N GLY A 34 -1.36 -10.04 -5.71
CA GLY A 34 -1.32 -11.31 -5.01
C GLY A 34 0.00 -12.04 -5.11
N ASN A 35 0.29 -12.86 -4.11
CA ASN A 35 1.49 -13.69 -4.06
C ASN A 35 1.15 -15.19 -4.04
N ASP A 36 2.15 -16.04 -3.98
CA ASP A 36 1.99 -17.50 -4.00
C ASP A 36 1.40 -18.10 -2.73
N ILE A 37 1.24 -17.32 -1.63
CA ILE A 37 0.52 -17.76 -0.43
C ILE A 37 -0.99 -17.51 -0.59
N THR A 38 -1.35 -16.31 -0.97
CA THR A 38 -2.71 -15.78 -0.85
C THR A 38 -3.51 -15.90 -2.16
N SER A 39 -2.85 -15.80 -3.31
CA SER A 39 -3.49 -15.93 -4.62
C SER A 39 -4.19 -17.27 -4.85
N PRO A 40 -3.65 -18.44 -4.44
CA PRO A 40 -4.38 -19.70 -4.61
C PRO A 40 -5.75 -19.72 -3.92
N VAL A 41 -5.86 -19.07 -2.74
CA VAL A 41 -7.14 -18.94 -2.03
C VAL A 41 -8.08 -18.01 -2.80
N ALA A 42 -7.59 -16.86 -3.27
CA ALA A 42 -8.38 -15.93 -4.08
C ALA A 42 -8.85 -16.56 -5.40
N ILE A 43 -7.98 -17.30 -6.08
CA ILE A 43 -8.32 -18.02 -7.32
C ILE A 43 -9.44 -19.03 -7.06
N HIS A 44 -9.36 -19.79 -5.96
CA HIS A 44 -10.40 -20.73 -5.59
C HIS A 44 -11.74 -20.05 -5.28
N GLU A 45 -11.73 -18.85 -4.68
CA GLU A 45 -12.95 -18.07 -4.47
C GLU A 45 -13.51 -17.54 -5.81
N MET A 46 -12.65 -17.10 -6.74
CA MET A 46 -13.10 -16.72 -8.10
C MET A 46 -13.76 -17.88 -8.85
N ASP A 47 -13.22 -19.09 -8.76
CA ASP A 47 -13.83 -20.28 -9.37
C ASP A 47 -15.25 -20.53 -8.82
N LYS A 48 -15.48 -20.26 -7.52
CA LYS A 48 -16.82 -20.37 -6.90
C LYS A 48 -17.78 -19.28 -7.42
N MET A 49 -17.27 -18.06 -7.68
CA MET A 49 -18.06 -16.95 -8.20
C MET A 49 -18.52 -17.17 -9.65
N LYS A 50 -17.91 -18.13 -10.36
CA LYS A 50 -18.20 -18.45 -11.76
C LYS A 50 -18.06 -17.25 -12.69
N VAL A 51 -17.05 -16.42 -12.46
CA VAL A 51 -16.71 -15.31 -13.34
C VAL A 51 -15.82 -15.80 -14.49
N ASP A 52 -16.01 -15.24 -15.69
CA ASP A 52 -15.31 -15.70 -16.89
C ASP A 52 -13.85 -15.26 -16.97
N GLY A 53 -13.42 -14.31 -16.11
CA GLY A 53 -12.05 -13.80 -16.13
C GLY A 53 -11.79 -12.70 -15.11
N VAL A 54 -10.63 -12.08 -15.24
CA VAL A 54 -10.28 -10.87 -14.48
C VAL A 54 -10.82 -9.63 -15.19
N PHE A 55 -11.08 -8.57 -14.40
CA PHE A 55 -11.62 -7.32 -14.95
C PHE A 55 -10.66 -6.65 -15.96
N ASP A 56 -9.37 -6.74 -15.70
CA ASP A 56 -8.31 -6.21 -16.55
C ASP A 56 -7.01 -6.96 -16.25
N LYS A 57 -6.45 -7.63 -17.26
CA LYS A 57 -5.21 -8.40 -17.13
C LYS A 57 -3.97 -7.55 -16.86
N ASP A 58 -4.01 -6.27 -17.23
CA ASP A 58 -2.92 -5.33 -17.04
C ASP A 58 -2.94 -4.68 -15.64
N LYS A 59 -4.06 -4.83 -14.92
CA LYS A 59 -4.28 -4.32 -13.57
C LYS A 59 -4.28 -5.40 -12.48
N VAL A 60 -3.82 -6.60 -12.80
CA VAL A 60 -3.57 -7.67 -11.84
C VAL A 60 -2.08 -7.98 -11.85
N ALA A 61 -1.45 -7.98 -10.66
CA ALA A 61 -0.06 -8.38 -10.49
C ALA A 61 0.02 -9.62 -9.62
N LEU A 62 0.72 -10.65 -10.10
CA LEU A 62 0.94 -11.91 -9.38
C LEU A 62 2.43 -12.18 -9.26
N VAL A 63 2.91 -12.30 -8.03
CA VAL A 63 4.34 -12.45 -7.73
C VAL A 63 4.57 -13.76 -6.96
N LEU A 64 5.51 -14.58 -7.43
CA LEU A 64 5.94 -15.77 -6.71
C LEU A 64 7.20 -15.43 -5.90
N ASP A 65 7.06 -15.05 -4.64
CA ASP A 65 8.19 -14.59 -3.82
C ASP A 65 8.27 -15.22 -2.41
N HIS A 66 7.18 -15.75 -1.88
CA HIS A 66 7.16 -16.29 -0.53
C HIS A 66 7.55 -17.76 -0.48
N PHE A 67 7.13 -18.57 -1.48
CA PHE A 67 7.35 -20.01 -1.53
C PHE A 67 8.44 -20.42 -2.52
N VAL A 68 9.15 -19.47 -3.09
CA VAL A 68 10.24 -19.75 -4.05
C VAL A 68 11.59 -19.42 -3.40
N PRO A 69 12.56 -20.34 -3.44
CA PRO A 69 12.50 -21.71 -3.97
C PRO A 69 11.58 -22.62 -3.14
N ASN A 70 10.81 -23.48 -3.81
CA ASN A 70 9.82 -24.31 -3.13
C ASN A 70 10.48 -25.29 -2.15
N LYS A 71 10.00 -25.30 -0.91
CA LYS A 71 10.51 -26.18 0.15
C LYS A 71 9.90 -27.59 0.16
N ASP A 72 8.70 -27.74 -0.44
CA ASP A 72 7.93 -28.97 -0.46
C ASP A 72 6.95 -29.00 -1.64
N ILE A 73 6.26 -30.14 -1.82
CA ILE A 73 5.29 -30.34 -2.90
C ILE A 73 4.12 -29.35 -2.77
N LYS A 74 3.67 -29.08 -1.55
CA LYS A 74 2.52 -28.22 -1.31
C LYS A 74 2.81 -26.77 -1.74
N SER A 75 3.99 -26.24 -1.41
CA SER A 75 4.40 -24.91 -1.88
C SER A 75 4.55 -24.86 -3.41
N ALA A 76 5.04 -25.94 -4.03
CA ALA A 76 5.11 -26.04 -5.48
C ALA A 76 3.72 -26.07 -6.15
N GLU A 77 2.74 -26.73 -5.52
CA GLU A 77 1.34 -26.74 -5.99
C GLU A 77 0.71 -25.35 -5.93
N HIS A 78 1.00 -24.56 -4.90
CA HIS A 78 0.58 -23.17 -4.81
C HIS A 78 1.14 -22.34 -5.97
N CYS A 79 2.44 -22.39 -6.19
CA CYS A 79 3.09 -21.70 -7.32
C CYS A 79 2.52 -22.16 -8.67
N LYS A 80 2.26 -23.47 -8.83
CA LYS A 80 1.62 -24.01 -10.03
C LYS A 80 0.22 -23.45 -10.23
N CYS A 81 -0.60 -23.35 -9.18
CA CYS A 81 -1.94 -22.79 -9.24
C CYS A 81 -1.92 -21.35 -9.77
N VAL A 82 -1.04 -20.52 -9.22
CA VAL A 82 -0.88 -19.11 -9.66
C VAL A 82 -0.41 -19.04 -11.11
N ARG A 83 0.57 -19.85 -11.50
CA ARG A 83 1.06 -19.92 -12.89
C ARG A 83 -0.03 -20.31 -13.88
N GLU A 84 -0.81 -21.35 -13.57
CA GLU A 84 -1.90 -21.82 -14.43
C GLU A 84 -3.00 -20.75 -14.56
N PHE A 85 -3.29 -20.03 -13.48
CA PHE A 85 -4.23 -18.92 -13.50
C PHE A 85 -3.70 -17.76 -14.35
N ALA A 86 -2.46 -17.35 -14.16
CA ALA A 86 -1.83 -16.28 -14.93
C ALA A 86 -1.83 -16.61 -16.44
N CYS A 87 -1.49 -17.84 -16.80
CA CYS A 87 -1.53 -18.30 -18.19
C CYS A 87 -2.96 -18.34 -18.76
N ARG A 88 -3.96 -18.81 -17.97
CA ARG A 88 -5.35 -18.93 -18.39
C ARG A 88 -5.96 -17.56 -18.71
N HIS A 89 -5.64 -16.56 -17.91
CA HIS A 89 -6.20 -15.20 -18.02
C HIS A 89 -5.27 -14.20 -18.70
N ASP A 90 -4.14 -14.68 -19.25
CA ASP A 90 -3.14 -13.86 -19.97
C ASP A 90 -2.68 -12.66 -19.13
N ILE A 91 -2.43 -12.87 -17.81
CA ILE A 91 -2.03 -11.81 -16.88
C ILE A 91 -0.69 -11.23 -17.31
N THR A 92 -0.65 -9.93 -17.57
CA THR A 92 0.54 -9.23 -18.06
C THR A 92 1.61 -9.11 -16.99
N ASN A 93 1.20 -8.81 -15.75
CA ASN A 93 2.12 -8.58 -14.63
C ASN A 93 2.27 -9.85 -13.78
N TYR A 94 2.81 -10.90 -14.39
CA TYR A 94 3.12 -12.14 -13.71
C TYR A 94 4.64 -12.34 -13.61
N PHE A 95 5.12 -12.53 -12.38
CA PHE A 95 6.54 -12.63 -12.06
C PHE A 95 6.86 -13.98 -11.42
N ASP A 96 7.43 -14.87 -12.22
CA ASP A 96 7.87 -16.22 -11.82
C ASP A 96 9.37 -16.24 -11.53
N VAL A 97 9.89 -17.41 -11.21
CA VAL A 97 11.32 -17.68 -10.98
C VAL A 97 12.17 -17.15 -12.13
N GLY A 98 13.13 -16.29 -11.79
CA GLY A 98 14.01 -15.62 -12.77
C GLY A 98 13.64 -14.17 -13.05
N GLU A 99 12.38 -13.78 -12.85
CA GLU A 99 11.91 -12.40 -13.01
C GLU A 99 11.26 -11.84 -11.72
N MET A 100 11.09 -12.70 -10.73
CA MET A 100 10.52 -12.35 -9.43
C MET A 100 11.47 -11.51 -8.58
N GLY A 101 10.90 -10.84 -7.60
CA GLY A 101 11.57 -10.17 -6.48
C GLY A 101 10.61 -10.11 -5.31
N ILE A 102 11.01 -9.53 -4.19
CA ILE A 102 10.09 -9.23 -3.09
C ILE A 102 8.99 -8.31 -3.64
N GLU A 103 7.73 -8.73 -3.58
CA GLU A 103 6.61 -8.07 -4.25
C GLU A 103 6.53 -6.56 -3.96
N HIS A 104 6.74 -6.17 -2.71
CA HIS A 104 6.64 -4.76 -2.31
C HIS A 104 7.83 -3.89 -2.73
N ALA A 105 8.95 -4.47 -3.12
CA ALA A 105 10.06 -3.79 -3.80
C ALA A 105 9.91 -3.88 -5.31
N LEU A 106 9.53 -5.05 -5.83
CA LEU A 106 9.43 -5.34 -7.25
C LEU A 106 8.41 -4.44 -7.96
N LEU A 107 7.20 -4.27 -7.40
CA LEU A 107 6.14 -3.53 -8.08
C LEU A 107 6.48 -2.05 -8.29
N PRO A 108 7.02 -1.31 -7.30
CA PRO A 108 7.51 0.06 -7.53
C PRO A 108 8.66 0.11 -8.54
N GLU A 109 9.64 -0.79 -8.46
CA GLU A 109 10.78 -0.86 -9.40
C GLU A 109 10.35 -1.17 -10.84
N LYS A 110 9.27 -1.91 -11.02
CA LYS A 110 8.64 -2.17 -12.33
C LYS A 110 7.71 -1.05 -12.78
N GLY A 111 7.52 -0.01 -11.97
CA GLY A 111 6.67 1.13 -12.27
C GLY A 111 5.18 0.82 -12.32
N LEU A 112 4.75 -0.24 -11.63
CA LEU A 112 3.36 -0.68 -11.60
C LEU A 112 2.50 0.11 -10.61
N THR A 113 3.14 0.82 -9.69
CA THR A 113 2.48 1.61 -8.64
C THR A 113 2.91 3.08 -8.75
N VAL A 114 1.95 3.99 -8.76
CA VAL A 114 2.21 5.42 -8.86
C VAL A 114 1.30 6.22 -7.92
N ALA A 115 1.56 7.51 -7.80
CA ALA A 115 0.78 8.41 -6.96
C ALA A 115 -0.69 8.47 -7.41
N GLY A 116 -1.58 8.47 -6.42
CA GLY A 116 -3.01 8.57 -6.64
C GLY A 116 -3.71 7.26 -6.95
N ASP A 117 -2.98 6.16 -7.14
CA ASP A 117 -3.57 4.83 -7.35
C ASP A 117 -4.35 4.35 -6.11
N VAL A 118 -5.39 3.53 -6.35
CA VAL A 118 -6.06 2.69 -5.35
C VAL A 118 -5.65 1.24 -5.58
N ILE A 119 -4.89 0.68 -4.62
CA ILE A 119 -4.27 -0.64 -4.73
C ILE A 119 -4.75 -1.53 -3.59
N ILE A 120 -5.19 -2.73 -3.92
CA ILE A 120 -5.44 -3.78 -2.92
C ILE A 120 -4.54 -4.98 -3.16
N GLY A 121 -4.22 -5.68 -2.09
CA GLY A 121 -3.49 -6.94 -2.17
C GLY A 121 -3.90 -7.86 -1.03
N ALA A 122 -3.80 -9.16 -1.23
CA ALA A 122 -4.06 -10.12 -0.16
C ALA A 122 -2.81 -10.34 0.72
N ASP A 123 -1.93 -9.37 0.76
CA ASP A 123 -0.82 -9.25 1.69
C ASP A 123 -1.02 -8.05 2.61
N SER A 124 -0.74 -8.21 3.90
CA SER A 124 -0.94 -7.15 4.90
C SER A 124 -0.07 -5.92 4.64
N HIS A 125 1.13 -6.11 4.06
CA HIS A 125 2.08 -5.04 3.77
C HIS A 125 1.83 -4.33 2.42
N THR A 126 0.71 -4.59 1.76
CA THR A 126 0.28 -3.84 0.57
C THR A 126 0.23 -2.32 0.82
N CYS A 127 0.16 -1.87 2.07
CA CYS A 127 0.25 -0.47 2.45
C CYS A 127 1.56 0.24 2.04
N THR A 128 2.58 -0.49 1.62
CA THR A 128 3.92 0.01 1.22
C THR A 128 3.86 1.12 0.16
N TYR A 129 2.94 1.04 -0.79
CA TYR A 129 2.90 1.95 -1.95
C TYR A 129 2.38 3.36 -1.60
N GLY A 130 1.90 3.55 -0.38
CA GLY A 130 1.63 4.88 0.16
C GLY A 130 2.88 5.76 0.28
N ALA A 131 4.08 5.19 0.24
CA ALA A 131 5.34 5.92 0.09
C ALA A 131 5.41 6.76 -1.19
N LEU A 132 4.69 6.35 -2.25
CA LEU A 132 4.54 7.06 -3.51
C LEU A 132 3.29 7.97 -3.57
N GLY A 133 2.53 8.07 -2.48
CA GLY A 133 1.28 8.84 -2.45
C GLY A 133 0.07 8.09 -3.03
N ALA A 134 0.07 6.76 -3.00
CA ALA A 134 -1.07 5.91 -3.34
C ALA A 134 -1.90 5.57 -2.09
N PHE A 135 -3.20 5.30 -2.25
CA PHE A 135 -3.96 4.57 -1.24
C PHE A 135 -3.82 3.08 -1.52
N SER A 136 -3.03 2.42 -0.71
CA SER A 136 -2.76 0.98 -0.86
C SER A 136 -3.00 0.27 0.47
N THR A 137 -3.68 -0.88 0.43
CA THR A 137 -4.08 -1.58 1.66
C THR A 137 -4.21 -3.08 1.46
N GLY A 138 -3.86 -3.82 2.53
CA GLY A 138 -4.11 -5.26 2.61
C GLY A 138 -5.60 -5.57 2.79
N VAL A 139 -6.06 -6.62 2.10
CA VAL A 139 -7.43 -7.15 2.17
C VAL A 139 -7.41 -8.67 2.31
N GLY A 140 -8.56 -9.26 2.61
CA GLY A 140 -8.71 -10.72 2.60
C GLY A 140 -8.67 -11.30 1.18
N SER A 141 -8.30 -12.59 1.07
CA SER A 141 -8.24 -13.28 -0.24
C SER A 141 -9.59 -13.29 -0.96
N THR A 142 -10.71 -13.27 -0.24
CA THR A 142 -12.06 -13.17 -0.83
C THR A 142 -12.29 -11.79 -1.44
N ASP A 143 -11.85 -10.71 -0.76
CA ASP A 143 -11.96 -9.35 -1.27
C ASP A 143 -11.03 -9.16 -2.48
N MET A 144 -9.82 -9.75 -2.43
CA MET A 144 -8.91 -9.79 -3.58
C MET A 144 -9.57 -10.48 -4.79
N ALA A 145 -10.23 -11.62 -4.57
CA ALA A 145 -10.95 -12.34 -5.62
C ALA A 145 -12.06 -11.47 -6.25
N ALA A 146 -12.85 -10.80 -5.41
CA ALA A 146 -13.87 -9.86 -5.89
C ALA A 146 -13.24 -8.68 -6.66
N GLY A 147 -12.13 -8.13 -6.16
CA GLY A 147 -11.37 -7.08 -6.83
C GLY A 147 -10.85 -7.51 -8.20
N MET A 148 -10.24 -8.70 -8.30
CA MET A 148 -9.81 -9.27 -9.60
C MET A 148 -10.96 -9.48 -10.58
N ALA A 149 -12.14 -9.86 -10.08
CA ALA A 149 -13.31 -10.11 -10.91
C ALA A 149 -13.99 -8.82 -11.39
N THR A 150 -14.06 -7.79 -10.56
CA THR A 150 -14.92 -6.61 -10.78
C THR A 150 -14.16 -5.31 -11.05
N GLY A 151 -12.88 -5.23 -10.68
CA GLY A 151 -12.10 -3.99 -10.70
C GLY A 151 -12.52 -2.98 -9.63
N LYS A 152 -13.27 -3.43 -8.62
CA LYS A 152 -13.81 -2.56 -7.58
C LYS A 152 -13.68 -3.20 -6.20
N ALA A 153 -13.65 -2.36 -5.19
CA ALA A 153 -13.70 -2.80 -3.80
C ALA A 153 -14.53 -1.85 -2.94
N TRP A 154 -15.12 -2.40 -1.88
CA TRP A 154 -15.81 -1.64 -0.86
C TRP A 154 -14.86 -1.18 0.22
N PHE A 155 -14.93 0.09 0.56
CA PHE A 155 -14.17 0.68 1.65
C PHE A 155 -15.09 1.42 2.62
N LYS A 156 -14.85 1.23 3.90
CA LYS A 156 -15.21 2.21 4.89
C LYS A 156 -14.07 3.23 4.91
N VAL A 157 -14.33 4.46 4.50
CA VAL A 157 -13.30 5.51 4.45
C VAL A 157 -12.60 5.61 5.81
N PRO A 158 -11.27 5.38 5.89
CA PRO A 158 -10.58 5.48 7.16
C PRO A 158 -10.51 6.93 7.64
N SER A 159 -10.56 7.14 8.95
CA SER A 159 -10.09 8.38 9.54
C SER A 159 -8.56 8.46 9.46
N ALA A 160 -7.98 9.62 9.68
CA ALA A 160 -6.55 9.81 9.53
C ALA A 160 -5.87 10.25 10.83
N MET A 161 -4.61 9.81 11.00
CA MET A 161 -3.66 10.33 11.97
C MET A 161 -2.53 11.03 11.21
N LYS A 162 -2.13 12.19 11.69
CA LYS A 162 -1.06 12.98 11.10
C LYS A 162 0.21 12.90 11.95
N PHE A 163 1.29 12.45 11.34
CA PHE A 163 2.61 12.34 11.97
C PHE A 163 3.51 13.42 11.39
N ASN A 164 3.81 14.44 12.19
CA ASN A 164 4.68 15.52 11.79
C ASN A 164 6.14 15.18 12.17
N LEU A 165 6.91 14.73 11.19
CA LEU A 165 8.33 14.41 11.34
C LEU A 165 9.13 15.70 11.30
N THR A 166 9.90 16.00 12.36
CA THR A 166 10.65 17.25 12.45
C THR A 166 12.15 17.00 12.62
N GLY A 167 12.95 17.86 11.99
CA GLY A 167 14.38 17.81 12.12
C GLY A 167 15.06 16.71 11.30
N LYS A 168 16.38 16.66 11.40
CA LYS A 168 17.21 15.71 10.64
C LYS A 168 17.52 14.48 11.48
N PRO A 169 17.32 13.25 10.95
CA PRO A 169 17.72 12.03 11.64
C PRO A 169 19.22 12.04 12.00
N ALA A 170 19.56 11.51 13.16
CA ALA A 170 20.95 11.30 13.54
C ALA A 170 21.59 10.22 12.64
N LYS A 171 22.95 10.21 12.62
CA LYS A 171 23.67 9.16 11.89
C LYS A 171 23.23 7.77 12.37
N TRP A 172 22.99 6.86 11.43
CA TRP A 172 22.54 5.48 11.62
C TRP A 172 21.05 5.30 11.98
N ILE A 173 20.26 6.37 12.01
CA ILE A 173 18.81 6.29 12.11
C ILE A 173 18.22 6.13 10.70
N SER A 174 17.44 5.09 10.51
CA SER A 174 16.75 4.72 9.26
C SER A 174 15.24 4.90 9.39
N GLY A 175 14.52 4.74 8.30
CA GLY A 175 13.05 4.72 8.30
C GLY A 175 12.47 3.67 9.25
N LYS A 176 13.18 2.53 9.41
CA LYS A 176 12.76 1.48 10.35
C LYS A 176 12.81 1.94 11.81
N ASP A 177 13.82 2.68 12.20
CA ASP A 177 13.92 3.21 13.56
C ASP A 177 12.81 4.22 13.84
N ILE A 178 12.48 5.04 12.83
CA ILE A 178 11.42 6.05 12.93
C ILE A 178 10.06 5.38 13.13
N ILE A 179 9.71 4.41 12.30
CA ILE A 179 8.41 3.74 12.41
C ILE A 179 8.30 2.90 13.68
N LEU A 180 9.38 2.23 14.11
CA LEU A 180 9.41 1.50 15.37
C LEU A 180 9.23 2.43 16.57
N HIS A 181 9.81 3.63 16.53
CA HIS A 181 9.59 4.65 17.54
C HIS A 181 8.12 5.09 17.58
N ILE A 182 7.50 5.35 16.41
CA ILE A 182 6.08 5.70 16.31
C ILE A 182 5.19 4.58 16.87
N ILE A 183 5.44 3.32 16.49
CA ILE A 183 4.70 2.17 17.01
C ILE A 183 4.87 2.07 18.54
N GLY A 184 6.08 2.31 19.04
CA GLY A 184 6.35 2.34 20.48
C GLY A 184 5.54 3.41 21.22
N MET A 185 5.25 4.56 20.58
CA MET A 185 4.44 5.63 21.18
C MET A 185 2.94 5.33 21.17
N ILE A 186 2.41 4.77 20.06
CA ILE A 186 0.96 4.62 19.88
C ILE A 186 0.45 3.20 20.16
N GLY A 187 1.35 2.22 20.24
CA GLY A 187 1.01 0.80 20.38
C GLY A 187 0.69 0.13 19.04
N VAL A 188 0.56 -1.21 19.07
CA VAL A 188 0.31 -2.05 17.88
C VAL A 188 -1.10 -1.91 17.30
N ASP A 189 -1.99 -1.25 18.00
CA ASP A 189 -3.39 -0.98 17.62
C ASP A 189 -3.73 0.52 17.60
N GLY A 190 -2.73 1.39 17.85
CA GLY A 190 -2.95 2.83 17.96
C GLY A 190 -3.48 3.50 16.70
N ALA A 191 -3.18 2.94 15.53
CA ALA A 191 -3.69 3.38 14.24
C ALA A 191 -4.71 2.42 13.63
N LEU A 192 -5.39 1.59 14.47
CA LEU A 192 -6.32 0.59 13.98
C LEU A 192 -7.37 1.17 13.03
N TYR A 193 -7.38 0.66 11.81
CA TYR A 193 -8.27 1.08 10.71
C TYR A 193 -8.12 2.56 10.30
N LYS A 194 -6.99 3.19 10.56
CA LYS A 194 -6.71 4.60 10.20
C LYS A 194 -5.72 4.71 9.04
N SER A 195 -5.75 5.84 8.35
CA SER A 195 -4.69 6.25 7.45
C SER A 195 -3.63 7.02 8.24
N MET A 196 -2.36 6.62 8.12
CA MET A 196 -1.23 7.29 8.75
C MET A 196 -0.59 8.23 7.72
N GLU A 197 -0.78 9.55 7.88
CA GLU A 197 -0.17 10.56 7.01
C GLU A 197 1.13 11.09 7.63
N PHE A 198 2.25 10.89 6.93
CA PHE A 198 3.56 11.35 7.35
C PHE A 198 3.91 12.66 6.64
N VAL A 199 4.13 13.72 7.40
CA VAL A 199 4.38 15.07 6.91
C VAL A 199 5.52 15.73 7.70
N GLY A 200 5.84 16.97 7.40
CA GLY A 200 6.80 17.79 8.14
C GLY A 200 8.14 17.94 7.41
N ASP A 201 8.98 18.81 7.98
CA ASP A 201 10.27 19.14 7.40
C ASP A 201 11.30 18.00 7.50
N GLY A 202 11.05 17.01 8.36
CA GLY A 202 11.90 15.84 8.50
C GLY A 202 11.86 14.91 7.29
N ILE A 203 10.76 14.89 6.51
CA ILE A 203 10.65 13.96 5.37
C ILE A 203 11.65 14.23 4.25
N GLN A 204 12.15 15.47 4.12
CA GLN A 204 13.18 15.83 3.13
C GLN A 204 14.51 15.08 3.34
N TYR A 205 14.73 14.53 4.52
CA TYR A 205 15.96 13.78 4.85
C TYR A 205 15.79 12.26 4.67
N LEU A 206 14.58 11.80 4.37
CA LEU A 206 14.27 10.38 4.15
C LEU A 206 14.50 10.01 2.68
N THR A 207 15.20 8.91 2.47
CA THR A 207 15.28 8.27 1.15
C THR A 207 13.93 7.65 0.77
N MET A 208 13.75 7.25 -0.49
CA MET A 208 12.56 6.49 -0.86
C MET A 208 12.48 5.15 -0.12
N ASP A 209 13.62 4.48 0.12
CA ASP A 209 13.68 3.23 0.88
C ASP A 209 13.20 3.43 2.33
N ASP A 210 13.55 4.56 2.96
CA ASP A 210 13.05 4.90 4.29
C ASP A 210 11.53 5.10 4.26
N ARG A 211 11.00 5.79 3.25
CA ARG A 211 9.55 6.02 3.11
C ARG A 211 8.80 4.72 2.82
N PHE A 212 9.33 3.85 1.96
CA PHE A 212 8.77 2.52 1.74
C PHE A 212 8.75 1.71 3.03
N THR A 213 9.83 1.75 3.81
CA THR A 213 9.91 1.05 5.09
C THR A 213 8.88 1.57 6.09
N ILE A 214 8.71 2.89 6.20
CA ILE A 214 7.73 3.50 7.10
C ILE A 214 6.30 3.16 6.68
N ALA A 215 5.99 3.30 5.38
CA ALA A 215 4.66 2.97 4.85
C ALA A 215 4.34 1.48 4.98
N ASN A 216 5.33 0.60 4.71
CA ASN A 216 5.22 -0.84 4.86
C ASN A 216 4.82 -1.23 6.28
N MET A 217 5.46 -0.66 7.28
CA MET A 217 5.23 -0.99 8.69
C MET A 217 4.04 -0.25 9.32
N ALA A 218 3.26 0.51 8.56
CA ALA A 218 2.03 1.11 9.08
C ALA A 218 1.02 0.05 9.56
N ILE A 219 1.02 -1.13 8.95
CA ILE A 219 0.18 -2.25 9.38
C ILE A 219 0.51 -2.74 10.79
N GLU A 220 1.76 -2.64 11.23
CA GLU A 220 2.21 -3.04 12.57
C GLU A 220 1.62 -2.15 13.69
N ALA A 221 1.08 -0.98 13.33
CA ALA A 221 0.26 -0.13 14.19
C ALA A 221 -1.24 -0.30 13.97
N GLY A 222 -1.65 -1.26 13.14
CA GLY A 222 -3.05 -1.50 12.74
C GLY A 222 -3.55 -0.55 11.63
N GLY A 223 -2.68 0.25 11.02
CA GLY A 223 -3.04 1.20 9.97
C GLY A 223 -3.53 0.54 8.69
N LYS A 224 -4.47 1.18 8.01
CA LYS A 224 -4.92 0.75 6.68
C LYS A 224 -3.90 1.08 5.60
N ASN A 225 -3.25 2.23 5.71
CA ASN A 225 -2.10 2.60 4.89
C ASN A 225 -1.21 3.60 5.63
N GLY A 226 0.04 3.70 5.18
CA GLY A 226 0.94 4.81 5.52
C GLY A 226 1.17 5.62 4.26
N ILE A 227 0.91 6.92 4.27
CA ILE A 227 0.96 7.74 3.06
C ILE A 227 1.86 8.95 3.24
N PHE A 228 2.66 9.24 2.22
CA PHE A 228 3.53 10.40 2.13
C PHE A 228 3.05 11.38 1.06
N PRO A 229 3.26 12.69 1.23
CA PRO A 229 3.07 13.65 0.16
C PRO A 229 4.07 13.40 -0.97
N VAL A 230 3.65 13.70 -2.20
CA VAL A 230 4.46 13.49 -3.40
C VAL A 230 5.34 14.71 -3.64
N ASP A 231 6.55 14.66 -3.10
CA ASP A 231 7.58 15.67 -3.32
C ASP A 231 8.44 15.35 -4.55
N ASP A 232 9.46 16.16 -4.78
CA ASP A 232 10.34 16.01 -5.96
C ASP A 232 11.10 14.68 -5.94
N LEU A 233 11.46 14.15 -4.77
CA LEU A 233 12.10 12.84 -4.65
C LEU A 233 11.16 11.70 -5.11
N ALA A 234 9.90 11.73 -4.67
CA ALA A 234 8.90 10.74 -5.07
C ALA A 234 8.57 10.85 -6.57
N LYS A 235 8.48 12.08 -7.09
CA LYS A 235 8.30 12.30 -8.54
C LYS A 235 9.46 11.74 -9.35
N GLN A 236 10.70 12.06 -8.96
CA GLN A 236 11.90 11.53 -9.62
C GLN A 236 11.88 9.99 -9.63
N TYR A 237 11.59 9.36 -8.49
CA TYR A 237 11.51 7.91 -8.40
C TYR A 237 10.46 7.34 -9.38
N MET A 238 9.26 7.92 -9.42
CA MET A 238 8.21 7.46 -10.34
C MET A 238 8.59 7.66 -11.81
N GLU A 239 9.20 8.79 -12.16
CA GLU A 239 9.63 9.09 -13.54
C GLU A 239 10.76 8.17 -14.03
N GLU A 240 11.64 7.72 -13.12
CA GLU A 240 12.70 6.75 -13.42
C GLU A 240 12.17 5.34 -13.68
N HIS A 241 11.08 4.95 -13.01
CA HIS A 241 10.58 3.57 -13.02
C HIS A 241 9.28 3.37 -13.82
N SER A 242 8.44 4.40 -13.94
CA SER A 242 7.12 4.31 -14.58
C SER A 242 6.95 5.27 -15.74
N LYS A 243 6.16 4.83 -16.73
CA LYS A 243 5.67 5.70 -17.80
C LYS A 243 4.16 5.97 -17.66
N ARG A 244 3.55 5.46 -16.58
CA ARG A 244 2.13 5.67 -16.33
C ARG A 244 1.89 7.13 -15.91
N PRO A 245 0.80 7.74 -16.36
CA PRO A 245 0.36 9.01 -15.80
C PRO A 245 -0.04 8.81 -14.33
N TYR A 246 0.16 9.82 -13.51
CA TYR A 246 -0.22 9.80 -12.10
C TYR A 246 -0.87 11.13 -11.69
N VAL A 247 -1.62 11.09 -10.59
CA VAL A 247 -2.28 12.27 -10.02
C VAL A 247 -1.78 12.47 -8.59
N VAL A 248 -1.36 13.69 -8.30
CA VAL A 248 -0.92 14.06 -6.95
C VAL A 248 -2.11 14.62 -6.17
N TYR A 249 -2.35 14.04 -5.00
CA TYR A 249 -3.37 14.54 -4.06
C TYR A 249 -2.67 15.08 -2.81
N GLU A 250 -2.99 16.30 -2.44
CA GLU A 250 -2.54 16.94 -1.23
C GLU A 250 -3.72 17.10 -0.27
N ALA A 251 -3.47 16.97 1.04
CA ALA A 251 -4.49 17.23 2.04
C ALA A 251 -4.91 18.71 2.01
N ASP A 252 -6.18 18.98 2.26
CA ASP A 252 -6.66 20.36 2.43
C ASP A 252 -6.11 20.95 3.74
N GLU A 253 -5.95 22.27 3.80
CA GLU A 253 -5.45 22.96 4.99
C GLU A 253 -6.35 22.73 6.23
N ASP A 254 -7.66 22.61 5.98
CA ASP A 254 -8.70 22.36 6.98
C ASP A 254 -9.09 20.88 7.08
N ALA A 255 -8.23 19.95 6.59
CA ALA A 255 -8.45 18.52 6.74
C ALA A 255 -8.46 18.09 8.22
N GLU A 256 -9.41 17.23 8.57
CA GLU A 256 -9.55 16.75 9.95
C GLU A 256 -8.77 15.47 10.19
N TYR A 257 -8.10 15.42 11.34
CA TYR A 257 -7.32 14.27 11.81
C TYR A 257 -7.74 13.88 13.21
N ASP A 258 -7.88 12.59 13.48
CA ASP A 258 -8.20 12.07 14.83
C ASP A 258 -7.07 12.38 15.83
N CYS A 259 -5.83 12.45 15.35
CA CYS A 259 -4.67 12.71 16.18
C CYS A 259 -3.57 13.42 15.36
N LEU A 260 -2.89 14.36 16.00
CA LEU A 260 -1.69 15.03 15.51
C LEU A 260 -0.53 14.64 16.42
N LEU A 261 0.46 13.94 15.87
CA LEU A 261 1.66 13.54 16.59
C LEU A 261 2.89 14.23 16.02
N TYR A 262 3.73 14.75 16.90
CA TYR A 262 5.00 15.37 16.54
C TYR A 262 6.11 14.43 16.99
N THR A 263 6.96 14.03 16.08
CA THR A 263 8.11 13.19 16.37
C THR A 263 9.38 13.91 15.96
N SER A 264 10.38 13.90 16.84
CA SER A 264 11.74 14.27 16.48
C SER A 264 12.59 13.01 16.46
N PRO A 265 13.21 12.63 15.33
CA PRO A 265 14.05 11.43 15.25
C PRO A 265 15.41 11.62 15.94
N SER A 266 15.51 12.51 16.94
CA SER A 266 16.75 12.72 17.70
C SER A 266 16.84 11.74 18.87
N PRO A 267 17.94 11.00 19.02
CA PRO A 267 18.17 10.11 20.18
C PRO A 267 18.16 10.80 21.54
N ARG A 268 18.23 12.14 21.57
CA ARG A 268 18.23 12.91 22.83
C ARG A 268 16.87 12.96 23.52
N ASP A 269 15.78 12.66 22.81
CA ASP A 269 14.43 12.71 23.40
C ASP A 269 14.05 11.41 24.11
N THR A 270 14.79 10.32 23.91
CA THR A 270 14.58 9.04 24.62
C THR A 270 15.25 8.98 26.00
N GLU A 271 16.11 9.94 26.35
CA GLU A 271 16.76 9.99 27.68
C GLU A 271 15.94 10.73 28.75
N ARG A 272 14.73 11.22 28.44
CA ARG A 272 13.89 12.02 29.33
C ARG A 272 12.54 11.44 29.69
N SER A 273 12.34 10.13 29.49
CA SER A 273 11.10 9.47 29.97
C SER A 273 11.39 8.38 30.97
#